data_a8196a89de3b2423de7f964128104f27
#
_entry.id   a8196a89de3b2423de7f964128104f27
#
_cell.length_a   1.000
_cell.length_b   1.000
_cell.length_c   1.000
_cell.angle_alpha   90.00
_cell.angle_beta   90.00
_cell.angle_gamma   90.00
#
_symmetry.space_group_name_H-M   'P 1'
#
loop_
_entity.id
_entity.type
_entity.pdbx_description
1 polymer ?
#
loop_
_entity_poly.entity_id
_entity_poly.type
_entity_poly.pdbx_seq_one_letter_code
_entity_poly.pdbx_strand_id
1 'polypeptide(L)'
;LLCRGQENAVPLRNLESMTGLDGRTIRAMIATERRAGIAVLSDNATGYYLPANEEEKARFVRSMRHRAKEILLAADAVERT
;
A
#
# COMPACT_ATOMS: atom_id res chain seq x y z
N LEU A 1 -7.70 12.29 -6.17
CA LEU A 1 -8.51 11.16 -5.76
C LEU A 1 -8.26 10.69 -4.33
N LEU A 2 -7.00 10.65 -3.91
CA LEU A 2 -6.68 10.20 -2.56
C LEU A 2 -6.60 11.36 -1.59
N CYS A 3 -7.19 11.14 -0.41
CA CYS A 3 -7.20 12.12 0.66
C CYS A 3 -6.08 11.81 1.66
N ARG A 4 -5.78 12.76 2.52
CA ARG A 4 -4.77 12.60 3.55
C ARG A 4 -5.37 11.96 4.80
N GLY A 5 -4.61 11.04 5.41
CA GLY A 5 -4.98 10.38 6.64
C GLY A 5 -5.70 9.06 6.43
N GLN A 6 -5.38 8.10 7.29
CA GLN A 6 -5.98 6.78 7.26
C GLN A 6 -7.51 6.82 7.41
N GLU A 7 -8.02 7.77 8.16
CA GLU A 7 -9.46 7.94 8.36
C GLU A 7 -10.20 8.33 7.08
N ASN A 8 -9.47 8.83 6.08
CA ASN A 8 -10.05 9.21 4.79
C ASN A 8 -9.64 8.25 3.67
N ALA A 9 -9.21 7.05 4.02
CA ALA A 9 -8.76 6.05 3.06
C ALA A 9 -9.88 5.65 2.09
N VAL A 10 -9.51 5.39 0.84
CA VAL A 10 -10.45 5.02 -0.22
C VAL A 10 -10.24 3.55 -0.56
N PRO A 11 -11.25 2.69 -0.36
CA PRO A 11 -11.15 1.27 -0.73
C PRO A 11 -10.89 1.09 -2.22
N LEU A 12 -10.23 -0.02 -2.57
CA LEU A 12 -9.93 -0.32 -3.98
C LEU A 12 -11.18 -0.33 -4.85
N ARG A 13 -12.27 -0.92 -4.36
CA ARG A 13 -13.53 -0.98 -5.13
C ARG A 13 -14.08 0.41 -5.45
N ASN A 14 -13.86 1.39 -4.57
CA ASN A 14 -14.27 2.76 -4.81
C ASN A 14 -13.41 3.40 -5.90
N LEU A 15 -12.10 3.12 -5.87
CA LEU A 15 -11.20 3.60 -6.92
C LEU A 15 -11.56 2.99 -8.27
N GLU A 16 -11.95 1.72 -8.30
CA GLU A 16 -12.43 1.07 -9.51
C GLU A 16 -13.67 1.78 -10.07
N SER A 17 -14.64 2.09 -9.21
CA SER A 17 -15.86 2.81 -9.61
C SER A 17 -15.56 4.20 -10.12
N MET A 18 -14.66 4.91 -9.45
CA MET A 18 -14.35 6.31 -9.79
C MET A 18 -13.53 6.46 -11.06
N THR A 19 -12.68 5.49 -11.36
CA THR A 19 -11.75 5.57 -12.49
C THR A 19 -12.17 4.73 -13.70
N GLY A 20 -13.01 3.73 -13.50
CA GLY A 20 -13.35 2.77 -14.55
C GLY A 20 -12.25 1.76 -14.82
N LEU A 21 -11.18 1.75 -14.01
CA LEU A 21 -10.07 0.81 -14.15
C LEU A 21 -10.27 -0.37 -13.22
N ASP A 22 -9.71 -1.53 -13.56
CA ASP A 22 -9.79 -2.68 -12.68
C ASP A 22 -8.74 -2.60 -11.55
N GLY A 23 -8.94 -3.40 -10.50
CA GLY A 23 -8.07 -3.36 -9.32
C GLY A 23 -6.62 -3.68 -9.62
N ARG A 24 -6.37 -4.59 -10.57
CA ARG A 24 -5.02 -4.95 -10.97
C ARG A 24 -4.28 -3.76 -11.58
N THR A 25 -4.95 -3.04 -12.48
CA THR A 25 -4.39 -1.86 -13.11
C THR A 25 -4.10 -0.77 -12.08
N ILE A 26 -5.05 -0.54 -11.17
CA ILE A 26 -4.88 0.45 -10.11
C ILE A 26 -3.69 0.10 -9.21
N ARG A 27 -3.55 -1.17 -8.82
CA ARG A 27 -2.42 -1.59 -7.99
C ARG A 27 -1.08 -1.40 -8.70
N ALA A 28 -1.04 -1.68 -10.00
CA ALA A 28 0.17 -1.47 -10.80
C ALA A 28 0.54 0.01 -10.87
N MET A 29 -0.45 0.88 -11.03
CA MET A 29 -0.23 2.33 -11.04
C MET A 29 0.30 2.82 -9.70
N ILE A 30 -0.27 2.34 -8.60
CA ILE A 30 0.17 2.70 -7.26
C ILE A 30 1.61 2.24 -7.02
N ALA A 31 1.96 1.04 -7.45
CA ALA A 31 3.33 0.55 -7.33
C ALA A 31 4.31 1.44 -8.09
N THR A 32 3.93 1.89 -9.29
CA THR A 32 4.74 2.79 -10.08
C THR A 32 4.92 4.14 -9.38
N GLU A 33 3.84 4.69 -8.84
CA GLU A 33 3.90 5.96 -8.12
C GLU A 33 4.79 5.86 -6.87
N ARG A 34 4.70 4.76 -6.13
CA ARG A 34 5.56 4.54 -4.97
C ARG A 34 7.03 4.51 -5.35
N ARG A 35 7.37 3.86 -6.45
CA ARG A 35 8.75 3.83 -6.94
C ARG A 35 9.24 5.20 -7.39
N ALA A 36 8.33 6.06 -7.83
CA ALA A 36 8.64 7.43 -8.20
C ALA A 36 8.73 8.37 -6.99
N GLY A 37 8.51 7.86 -5.77
CA GLY A 37 8.62 8.65 -4.55
C GLY A 37 7.34 9.26 -4.04
N ILE A 38 6.19 8.85 -4.59
CA ILE A 38 4.89 9.32 -4.10
C ILE A 38 4.44 8.41 -2.96
N ALA A 39 4.14 9.00 -1.81
CA ALA A 39 3.81 8.27 -0.59
C ALA A 39 2.35 7.85 -0.57
N VAL A 40 2.00 6.84 -1.38
CA VAL A 40 0.67 6.24 -1.36
C VAL A 40 0.66 5.13 -0.32
N LEU A 41 -0.05 5.33 0.78
CA LEU A 41 -0.15 4.35 1.86
C LEU A 41 -1.39 3.48 1.66
N SER A 42 -1.40 2.34 2.34
CA SER A 42 -2.56 1.44 2.27
C SER A 42 -2.75 0.69 3.58
N ASP A 43 -4.01 0.30 3.81
CA ASP A 43 -4.41 -0.48 4.96
C ASP A 43 -5.42 -1.51 4.46
N ASN A 44 -5.26 -2.76 4.85
CA ASN A 44 -6.14 -3.85 4.39
C ASN A 44 -7.61 -3.61 4.80
N ALA A 45 -7.83 -2.93 5.90
CA ALA A 45 -9.18 -2.69 6.41
C ALA A 45 -9.85 -1.47 5.76
N THR A 46 -9.08 -0.44 5.39
CA THR A 46 -9.64 0.86 5.01
C THR A 46 -9.37 1.27 3.57
N GLY A 47 -8.24 0.87 2.98
CA GLY A 47 -7.91 1.20 1.59
C GLY A 47 -6.66 2.06 1.45
N TYR A 48 -6.68 2.96 0.46
CA TYR A 48 -5.54 3.77 0.08
C TYR A 48 -5.68 5.22 0.52
N TYR A 49 -4.58 5.85 0.91
CA TYR A 49 -4.59 7.23 1.38
C TYR A 49 -3.20 7.84 1.29
N LEU A 50 -3.13 9.16 1.37
CA LEU A 50 -1.87 9.89 1.50
C LEU A 50 -1.61 10.17 2.98
N PRO A 51 -0.35 10.23 3.43
CA PRO A 51 -0.07 10.42 4.85
C PRO A 51 -0.53 11.80 5.33
N ALA A 52 -1.17 11.83 6.48
CA ALA A 52 -1.52 13.08 7.14
C ALA A 52 -0.30 13.73 7.81
N ASN A 53 0.69 12.89 8.21
CA ASN A 53 1.89 13.34 8.90
C ASN A 53 3.02 12.32 8.72
N GLU A 54 4.20 12.68 9.20
CA GLU A 54 5.38 11.82 9.08
C GLU A 54 5.27 10.55 9.92
N GLU A 55 4.55 10.59 11.01
CA GLU A 55 4.35 9.42 11.86
C GLU A 55 3.54 8.35 11.15
N GLU A 56 2.48 8.73 10.44
CA GLU A 56 1.68 7.82 9.63
C GLU A 56 2.53 7.15 8.55
N LYS A 57 3.35 7.93 7.87
CA LYS A 57 4.25 7.43 6.85
C LYS A 57 5.28 6.45 7.46
N ALA A 58 5.89 6.81 8.57
CA ALA A 58 6.89 5.97 9.22
C ALA A 58 6.30 4.63 9.68
N ARG A 59 5.08 4.67 10.20
CA ARG A 59 4.37 3.46 10.63
C ARG A 59 4.11 2.50 9.48
N PHE A 60 3.70 3.05 8.34
CA PHE A 60 3.48 2.26 7.13
C PHE A 60 4.78 1.63 6.64
N VAL A 61 5.87 2.41 6.58
CA VAL A 61 7.18 1.90 6.13
C VAL A 61 7.67 0.77 7.04
N ARG A 62 7.52 0.92 8.35
CA ARG A 62 7.91 -0.14 9.30
C ARG A 62 7.11 -1.41 9.05
N SER A 63 5.81 -1.28 8.82
CA SER A 63 4.93 -2.42 8.55
C SER A 63 5.33 -3.14 7.26
N MET A 64 5.62 -2.39 6.21
CA MET A 64 6.06 -2.98 4.93
C MET A 64 7.40 -3.70 5.07
N ARG A 65 8.34 -3.09 5.78
CA ARG A 65 9.67 -3.71 6.00
C ARG A 65 9.56 -4.98 6.82
N HIS A 66 8.69 -4.97 7.83
CA HIS A 66 8.44 -6.17 8.62
C HIS A 66 7.87 -7.29 7.76
N ARG A 67 6.89 -6.99 6.92
CA ARG A 67 6.28 -7.97 6.03
C ARG A 67 7.30 -8.53 5.03
N ALA A 68 8.13 -7.66 4.46
CA ALA A 68 9.18 -8.09 3.53
C ALA A 68 10.16 -9.03 4.20
N LYS A 69 10.55 -8.73 5.44
CA LYS A 69 11.45 -9.57 6.21
C LYS A 69 10.83 -10.95 6.47
N GLU A 70 9.56 -10.99 6.84
CA GLU A 70 8.85 -12.25 7.06
C GLU A 70 8.77 -13.09 5.79
N ILE A 71 8.54 -12.45 4.64
CA ILE A 71 8.49 -13.13 3.35
C ILE A 71 9.86 -13.74 3.02
N LEU A 72 10.94 -13.00 3.25
CA LEU A 72 12.30 -13.50 3.01
C LEU A 72 12.62 -14.67 3.91
N LEU A 73 12.23 -14.62 5.17
CA LEU A 73 12.45 -15.72 6.11
C LEU A 73 11.68 -16.97 5.68
N ALA A 74 10.45 -16.80 5.21
CA ALA A 74 9.65 -17.92 4.71
C ALA A 74 10.29 -18.53 3.47
N ALA A 75 10.78 -17.70 2.54
CA ALA A 75 11.45 -18.18 1.33
C ALA A 75 12.69 -18.98 1.68
N ASP A 76 13.51 -18.48 2.63
CA ASP A 76 14.71 -19.17 3.08
C ASP A 76 14.38 -20.53 3.71
N ALA A 77 13.32 -20.57 4.52
CA ALA A 77 12.87 -21.81 5.15
C ALA A 77 12.46 -22.85 4.13
N VAL A 78 11.69 -22.43 3.10
CA VAL A 78 11.26 -23.33 2.02
C VAL A 78 12.46 -23.81 1.21
N GLU A 79 13.39 -22.94 0.92
CA GLU A 79 14.59 -23.29 0.15
C GLU A 79 15.41 -24.38 0.81
N ARG A 80 15.45 -24.40 2.15
CA ARG A 80 16.21 -25.39 2.92
C ARG A 80 15.55 -26.77 2.93
N THR A 81 14.31 -26.86 2.55
CA THR A 81 13.65 -28.17 2.44
C THR A 81 13.87 -28.77 1.05
#